data_33fcde8b737e4655822a6c264a280409
#
_entry.id   33fcde8b737e4655822a6c264a280409
#
_cell.length_a   1.000
_cell.length_b   1.000
_cell.length_c   1.000
_cell.angle_alpha   90.00
_cell.angle_beta   90.00
_cell.angle_gamma   90.00
#
_symmetry.space_group_name_H-M   'P 1'
#
loop_
_entity.id
_entity.type
_entity.pdbx_description
1 polymer ?
#
loop_
_entity_poly.entity_id
_entity_poly.type
_entity_poly.pdbx_seq_one_letter_code
_entity_poly.pdbx_strand_id
1 'polypeptide(L)'
;MTPLEIVCIRTNVIFALTCNAQTAKGQLEGFEGFALARTSRYGRQRPRAVNIDGRLYCRASDPVHVTPTMARKNQYTPITPETYETAGLRRVINELRAPERAWVLRCYGYDMGLDHYLLICEMVWERMRQRLAGKRVSHKMVERLIRLVELAVENTEEKCRNPENPIAYEPIDAAKEIGVALNNWSTNYKSHWRMIHRICAELDIGSLQNILVKCDL
;
A
#
# COMPACT_ATOMS: atom_id res chain seq x y z
N MET A 1 1.76 -24.98 5.86
CA MET A 1 2.69 -23.93 6.32
C MET A 1 2.97 -24.06 7.80
N THR A 2 4.22 -24.04 8.20
CA THR A 2 4.65 -23.99 9.59
C THR A 2 4.51 -22.54 10.13
N PRO A 3 4.40 -22.31 11.43
CA PRO A 3 4.37 -20.97 12.00
C PRO A 3 5.58 -20.12 11.60
N LEU A 4 6.75 -20.72 11.46
CA LEU A 4 7.98 -20.04 11.05
C LEU A 4 7.92 -19.57 9.59
N GLU A 5 7.40 -20.38 8.68
CA GLU A 5 7.20 -20.00 7.29
C GLU A 5 6.24 -18.82 7.16
N ILE A 6 5.18 -18.78 7.97
CA ILE A 6 4.24 -17.65 7.99
C ILE A 6 4.95 -16.36 8.40
N VAL A 7 5.77 -16.40 9.43
CA VAL A 7 6.51 -15.22 9.89
C VAL A 7 7.50 -14.76 8.82
N CYS A 8 8.24 -15.69 8.23
CA CYS A 8 9.23 -15.40 7.20
C CYS A 8 8.59 -14.73 5.97
N ILE A 9 7.48 -15.30 5.46
CA ILE A 9 6.82 -14.73 4.28
C ILE A 9 6.18 -13.36 4.58
N ARG A 10 5.62 -13.15 5.77
CA ARG A 10 5.11 -11.84 6.18
C ARG A 10 6.19 -10.78 6.15
N THR A 11 7.35 -11.08 6.74
CA THR A 11 8.50 -10.16 6.75
C THR A 11 8.95 -9.82 5.34
N ASN A 12 9.05 -10.80 4.45
CA ASN A 12 9.44 -10.58 3.06
C ASN A 12 8.40 -9.74 2.30
N VAL A 13 7.11 -9.97 2.53
CA VAL A 13 6.02 -9.20 1.92
C VAL A 13 6.05 -7.76 2.40
N ILE A 14 6.20 -7.52 3.71
CA ILE A 14 6.33 -6.16 4.27
C ILE A 14 7.54 -5.48 3.64
N PHE A 15 8.70 -6.11 3.63
CA PHE A 15 9.90 -5.56 3.02
C PHE A 15 9.69 -5.22 1.54
N ALA A 16 9.10 -6.14 0.76
CA ALA A 16 8.81 -5.90 -0.63
C ALA A 16 7.88 -4.72 -0.88
N LEU A 17 6.87 -4.52 -0.05
CA LEU A 17 5.90 -3.44 -0.23
C LEU A 17 6.40 -2.08 0.29
N THR A 18 7.26 -2.06 1.31
CA THR A 18 7.77 -0.83 1.93
C THR A 18 9.00 -0.25 1.25
N CYS A 19 9.86 -1.07 0.63
CA CYS A 19 11.09 -0.63 -0.03
C CYS A 19 10.89 0.47 -1.08
N ASN A 20 9.74 0.52 -1.77
CA ASN A 20 9.48 1.54 -2.79
C ASN A 20 9.04 2.90 -2.24
N ALA A 21 8.51 2.95 -1.03
CA ALA A 21 7.99 4.19 -0.47
C ALA A 21 9.10 5.21 -0.18
N GLN A 22 10.32 4.73 0.09
CA GLN A 22 11.46 5.60 0.42
C GLN A 22 12.16 6.18 -0.81
N THR A 23 12.19 5.45 -1.93
CA THR A 23 12.85 5.91 -3.16
C THR A 23 12.05 6.98 -3.92
N ALA A 24 10.72 6.99 -3.80
CA ALA A 24 9.87 7.97 -4.48
C ALA A 24 10.01 9.39 -3.91
N LYS A 25 10.28 9.54 -2.62
CA LYS A 25 10.46 10.87 -1.98
C LYS A 25 11.80 11.53 -2.36
N GLY A 26 12.87 10.77 -2.44
CA GLY A 26 14.20 11.31 -2.76
C GLY A 26 14.32 11.87 -4.18
N GLN A 27 13.51 11.41 -5.12
CA GLN A 27 13.50 11.94 -6.49
C GLN A 27 12.84 13.32 -6.59
N LEU A 28 11.72 13.52 -5.91
CA LEU A 28 11.02 14.81 -5.90
C LEU A 28 11.84 15.89 -5.18
N GLU A 29 12.47 15.55 -4.07
CA GLU A 29 13.37 16.47 -3.36
C GLU A 29 14.62 16.82 -4.20
N GLY A 30 15.16 15.87 -4.95
CA GLY A 30 16.26 16.13 -5.90
C GLY A 30 15.82 17.06 -7.03
N PHE A 31 14.61 16.95 -7.54
CA PHE A 31 14.07 17.83 -8.58
C PHE A 31 13.76 19.24 -8.08
N GLU A 32 13.27 19.39 -6.87
CA GLU A 32 13.03 20.70 -6.24
C GLU A 32 14.34 21.50 -6.09
N GLY A 33 15.44 20.83 -5.77
CA GLY A 33 16.78 21.45 -5.75
C GLY A 33 17.30 21.91 -7.11
N PHE A 34 16.94 21.21 -8.19
CA PHE A 34 17.37 21.55 -9.56
C PHE A 34 16.48 22.58 -10.25
N ALA A 35 15.20 22.63 -9.94
CA ALA A 35 14.27 23.61 -10.54
C ALA A 35 14.59 25.07 -10.19
N LEU A 36 15.50 25.30 -9.25
CA LEU A 36 15.93 26.61 -8.79
C LEU A 36 17.31 27.05 -9.31
N ALA A 37 17.84 26.41 -10.33
CA ALA A 37 18.94 27.01 -11.11
C ALA A 37 18.36 28.24 -11.82
N ARG A 38 18.16 29.32 -11.07
CA ARG A 38 17.72 30.61 -11.58
C ARG A 38 18.69 31.04 -12.67
N THR A 39 18.21 31.10 -13.87
CA THR A 39 18.89 31.70 -15.03
C THR A 39 19.41 33.12 -14.75
N SER A 40 18.92 33.77 -13.69
CA SER A 40 19.41 35.06 -13.20
C SER A 40 20.83 35.04 -12.59
N ARG A 41 21.42 33.88 -12.28
CA ARG A 41 22.82 33.75 -11.80
C ARG A 41 23.85 33.86 -12.91
N TYR A 42 23.49 33.62 -14.14
CA TYR A 42 24.36 33.86 -15.28
C TYR A 42 24.17 35.30 -15.73
N GLY A 43 24.96 36.20 -15.18
CA GLY A 43 24.98 37.58 -15.63
C GLY A 43 25.14 37.62 -17.15
N ARG A 44 24.39 38.50 -17.83
CA ARG A 44 24.52 38.71 -19.27
C ARG A 44 26.00 38.87 -19.56
N GLN A 45 26.59 37.98 -20.34
CA GLN A 45 27.95 38.11 -20.79
C GLN A 45 28.06 39.44 -21.55
N ARG A 46 29.03 40.27 -21.14
CA ARG A 46 29.28 41.51 -21.85
C ARG A 46 29.67 41.17 -23.29
N PRO A 47 29.11 41.87 -24.29
CA PRO A 47 29.48 41.62 -25.67
C PRO A 47 31.00 41.76 -25.82
N ARG A 48 31.62 40.77 -26.43
CA ARG A 48 33.06 40.86 -26.75
C ARG A 48 33.27 41.96 -27.77
N ALA A 49 33.99 42.97 -27.35
CA ALA A 49 34.43 44.00 -28.25
C ALA A 49 35.67 43.50 -28.99
N VAL A 50 35.64 43.50 -30.30
CA VAL A 50 36.80 43.19 -31.17
C VAL A 50 37.26 44.49 -31.77
N ASN A 51 38.54 44.80 -31.63
CA ASN A 51 39.18 45.97 -32.24
C ASN A 51 39.69 45.58 -33.64
N ILE A 52 39.10 46.17 -34.66
CA ILE A 52 39.53 46.01 -36.05
C ILE A 52 39.92 47.43 -36.57
N ASP A 53 41.17 47.61 -36.94
CA ASP A 53 41.70 48.88 -37.48
C ASP A 53 41.40 50.11 -36.59
N GLY A 54 41.57 49.96 -35.27
CA GLY A 54 41.33 51.01 -34.29
C GLY A 54 39.88 51.31 -33.95
N ARG A 55 38.91 50.57 -34.52
CA ARG A 55 37.46 50.69 -34.22
C ARG A 55 36.98 49.50 -33.44
N LEU A 56 36.31 49.77 -32.33
CA LEU A 56 35.70 48.76 -31.47
C LEU A 56 34.33 48.33 -32.06
N TYR A 57 34.26 47.11 -32.55
CA TYR A 57 33.04 46.51 -33.00
C TYR A 57 32.47 45.62 -31.87
N CYS A 58 31.39 46.07 -31.27
CA CYS A 58 30.60 45.26 -30.36
C CYS A 58 29.51 44.51 -31.16
N ARG A 59 29.80 43.28 -31.53
CA ARG A 59 28.75 42.44 -32.09
C ARG A 59 28.00 41.76 -30.91
N ALA A 60 26.68 41.95 -30.85
CA ALA A 60 25.86 41.10 -30.03
C ALA A 60 25.95 39.69 -30.63
N SER A 61 26.84 38.88 -30.07
CA SER A 61 26.80 37.45 -30.38
C SER A 61 25.51 36.92 -29.80
N ASP A 62 24.67 36.35 -30.66
CA ASP A 62 23.59 35.55 -30.14
C ASP A 62 24.14 34.60 -29.09
N PRO A 63 23.55 34.57 -27.91
CA PRO A 63 23.97 33.60 -26.93
C PRO A 63 23.93 32.24 -27.61
N VAL A 64 25.08 31.53 -27.57
CA VAL A 64 25.09 30.14 -28.02
C VAL A 64 24.00 29.47 -27.21
N HIS A 65 22.87 29.26 -27.86
CA HIS A 65 21.83 28.40 -27.30
C HIS A 65 22.42 26.99 -27.33
N VAL A 66 23.28 26.70 -26.35
CA VAL A 66 23.53 25.31 -25.99
C VAL A 66 22.15 24.85 -25.55
N THR A 67 21.41 24.25 -26.47
CA THR A 67 20.33 23.34 -26.07
C THR A 67 20.99 22.43 -25.08
N PRO A 68 20.63 22.48 -23.77
CA PRO A 68 21.24 21.56 -22.83
C PRO A 68 21.03 20.20 -23.48
N THR A 69 22.11 19.53 -23.85
CA THR A 69 22.07 18.14 -24.29
C THR A 69 21.16 17.50 -23.28
N MET A 70 19.96 17.15 -23.73
CA MET A 70 18.84 16.78 -22.85
C MET A 70 19.44 16.02 -21.68
N ALA A 71 19.27 16.59 -20.48
CA ALA A 71 19.84 16.04 -19.27
C ALA A 71 19.58 14.57 -19.38
N ARG A 72 20.63 13.83 -19.53
CA ARG A 72 20.64 12.47 -20.05
C ARG A 72 19.38 11.80 -19.58
N LYS A 73 18.47 11.45 -20.50
CA LYS A 73 17.23 10.72 -20.20
C LYS A 73 17.47 9.47 -19.37
N ASN A 74 18.67 9.19 -19.02
CA ASN A 74 19.22 7.98 -18.43
C ASN A 74 19.85 8.20 -17.07
N GLN A 75 19.55 9.26 -16.35
CA GLN A 75 19.60 9.11 -14.91
C GLN A 75 18.40 8.27 -14.49
N TYR A 76 18.45 7.00 -14.91
CA TYR A 76 17.68 6.00 -14.19
C TYR A 76 18.11 6.14 -12.74
N THR A 77 17.16 6.38 -11.88
CA THR A 77 17.37 6.14 -10.46
C THR A 77 17.97 4.76 -10.38
N PRO A 78 19.16 4.59 -9.84
CA PRO A 78 19.73 3.26 -9.75
C PRO A 78 18.69 2.41 -9.00
N ILE A 79 18.21 1.37 -9.65
CA ILE A 79 17.35 0.39 -9.01
C ILE A 79 18.20 -0.18 -7.89
N THR A 80 17.80 0.06 -6.66
CA THR A 80 18.54 -0.51 -5.53
C THR A 80 18.49 -2.03 -5.60
N PRO A 81 19.54 -2.73 -5.16
CA PRO A 81 19.54 -4.20 -5.13
C PRO A 81 18.28 -4.77 -4.49
N GLU A 82 17.81 -4.16 -3.41
CA GLU A 82 16.61 -4.57 -2.67
C GLU A 82 15.35 -4.45 -3.55
N THR A 83 15.25 -3.39 -4.35
CA THR A 83 14.13 -3.22 -5.28
C THR A 83 14.14 -4.31 -6.35
N TYR A 84 15.31 -4.68 -6.84
CA TYR A 84 15.45 -5.75 -7.82
C TYR A 84 15.08 -7.12 -7.22
N GLU A 85 15.62 -7.44 -6.03
CA GLU A 85 15.34 -8.70 -5.33
C GLU A 85 13.85 -8.86 -5.01
N THR A 86 13.17 -7.77 -4.66
CA THR A 86 11.75 -7.80 -4.32
C THR A 86 10.81 -7.71 -5.53
N ALA A 87 11.32 -7.46 -6.74
CA ALA A 87 10.50 -7.29 -7.94
C ALA A 87 9.66 -8.54 -8.29
N GLY A 88 10.24 -9.73 -8.13
CA GLY A 88 9.55 -11.01 -8.32
C GLY A 88 8.36 -11.15 -7.36
N LEU A 89 8.57 -10.89 -6.09
CA LEU A 89 7.53 -10.99 -5.06
C LEU A 89 6.40 -9.97 -5.29
N ARG A 90 6.72 -8.75 -5.71
CA ARG A 90 5.71 -7.74 -6.07
C ARG A 90 4.85 -8.16 -7.27
N ARG A 91 5.47 -8.78 -8.28
CA ARG A 91 4.73 -9.34 -9.41
C ARG A 91 3.72 -10.36 -8.94
N VAL A 92 4.17 -11.30 -8.10
CA VAL A 92 3.31 -12.34 -7.53
C VAL A 92 2.15 -11.74 -6.73
N ILE A 93 2.40 -10.72 -5.90
CA ILE A 93 1.35 -10.02 -5.15
C ILE A 93 0.32 -9.38 -6.11
N ASN A 94 0.78 -8.76 -7.20
CA ASN A 94 -0.12 -8.15 -8.19
C ASN A 94 -0.95 -9.18 -8.98
N GLU A 95 -0.49 -10.41 -9.09
CA GLU A 95 -1.18 -11.52 -9.75
C GLU A 95 -2.14 -12.30 -8.82
N LEU A 96 -2.25 -11.93 -7.56
CA LEU A 96 -3.24 -12.50 -6.65
C LEU A 96 -4.67 -12.12 -7.09
N ARG A 97 -5.65 -12.91 -6.66
CA ARG A 97 -7.06 -12.55 -6.80
C ARG A 97 -7.33 -11.21 -6.10
N ALA A 98 -8.25 -10.42 -6.64
CA ALA A 98 -8.51 -9.07 -6.15
C ALA A 98 -8.71 -8.97 -4.63
N PRO A 99 -9.51 -9.83 -3.95
CA PRO A 99 -9.66 -9.76 -2.49
C PRO A 99 -8.38 -10.13 -1.72
N GLU A 100 -7.60 -11.09 -2.22
CA GLU A 100 -6.34 -11.51 -1.61
C GLU A 100 -5.28 -10.41 -1.73
N ARG A 101 -5.18 -9.81 -2.91
CA ARG A 101 -4.31 -8.66 -3.15
C ARG A 101 -4.69 -7.48 -2.26
N ALA A 102 -5.98 -7.15 -2.19
CA ALA A 102 -6.48 -6.08 -1.33
C ALA A 102 -6.11 -6.33 0.13
N TRP A 103 -6.27 -7.57 0.61
CA TRP A 103 -5.88 -7.97 1.96
C TRP A 103 -4.39 -7.76 2.22
N VAL A 104 -3.54 -8.27 1.34
CA VAL A 104 -2.08 -8.15 1.47
C VAL A 104 -1.62 -6.70 1.46
N LEU A 105 -2.16 -5.86 0.55
CA LEU A 105 -1.82 -4.45 0.47
C LEU A 105 -2.24 -3.68 1.72
N ARG A 106 -3.42 -3.97 2.27
CA ARG A 106 -3.89 -3.31 3.50
C ARG A 106 -3.15 -3.75 4.75
N CYS A 107 -2.94 -5.06 4.93
CA CYS A 107 -2.28 -5.58 6.13
C CYS A 107 -0.77 -5.32 6.15
N TYR A 108 -0.11 -5.38 5.01
CA TYR A 108 1.35 -5.39 4.92
C TYR A 108 1.95 -4.23 4.11
N GLY A 109 1.16 -3.60 3.23
CA GLY A 109 1.58 -2.48 2.39
C GLY A 109 1.13 -1.10 2.89
N TYR A 110 0.43 -1.03 4.02
CA TYR A 110 -0.13 0.20 4.58
C TYR A 110 -1.04 0.97 3.60
N ASP A 111 -1.66 0.27 2.66
CA ASP A 111 -2.63 0.86 1.74
C ASP A 111 -3.98 1.03 2.44
N MET A 112 -4.33 2.28 2.74
CA MET A 112 -5.58 2.64 3.42
C MET A 112 -6.72 2.94 2.45
N GLY A 113 -6.61 2.53 1.17
CA GLY A 113 -7.63 2.75 0.15
C GLY A 113 -8.99 2.16 0.54
N LEU A 114 -10.05 2.97 0.39
CA LEU A 114 -11.42 2.57 0.73
C LEU A 114 -11.90 1.41 -0.16
N ASP A 115 -11.51 1.41 -1.44
CA ASP A 115 -11.91 0.38 -2.40
C ASP A 115 -11.44 -1.01 -1.98
N HIS A 116 -10.21 -1.12 -1.49
CA HIS A 116 -9.66 -2.38 -0.97
C HIS A 116 -10.41 -2.84 0.29
N TYR A 117 -10.75 -1.90 1.18
CA TYR A 117 -11.52 -2.20 2.38
C TYR A 117 -12.91 -2.76 2.04
N LEU A 118 -13.64 -2.08 1.17
CA LEU A 118 -14.97 -2.52 0.75
C LEU A 118 -14.94 -3.89 0.08
N LEU A 119 -13.96 -4.14 -0.79
CA LEU A 119 -13.79 -5.43 -1.46
C LEU A 119 -13.54 -6.58 -0.47
N ILE A 120 -12.77 -6.33 0.59
CA ILE A 120 -12.53 -7.30 1.65
C ILE A 120 -13.81 -7.56 2.43
N CYS A 121 -14.50 -6.50 2.86
CA CYS A 121 -15.76 -6.63 3.60
C CYS A 121 -16.82 -7.39 2.81
N GLU A 122 -16.96 -7.10 1.52
CA GLU A 122 -17.88 -7.79 0.62
C GLU A 122 -17.56 -9.30 0.54
N MET A 123 -16.31 -9.65 0.34
CA MET A 123 -15.87 -11.04 0.27
C MET A 123 -16.09 -11.78 1.59
N VAL A 124 -15.75 -11.15 2.72
CA VAL A 124 -15.97 -11.74 4.06
C VAL A 124 -17.46 -11.92 4.32
N TRP A 125 -18.29 -10.93 3.97
CA TRP A 125 -19.75 -11.00 4.08
C TRP A 125 -20.32 -12.12 3.22
N GLU A 126 -19.89 -12.26 1.97
CA GLU A 126 -20.37 -13.32 1.09
C GLU A 126 -20.06 -14.72 1.65
N ARG A 127 -18.85 -14.95 2.15
CA ARG A 127 -18.49 -16.20 2.82
C ARG A 127 -19.32 -16.43 4.10
N MET A 128 -19.58 -15.37 4.85
CA MET A 128 -20.46 -15.45 6.03
C MET A 128 -21.88 -15.80 5.64
N ARG A 129 -22.42 -15.19 4.59
CA ARG A 129 -23.75 -15.45 4.04
C ARG A 129 -23.92 -16.91 3.62
N GLN A 130 -22.92 -17.46 2.94
CA GLN A 130 -22.91 -18.88 2.57
C GLN A 130 -22.99 -19.81 3.79
N ARG A 131 -22.30 -19.47 4.88
CA ARG A 131 -22.37 -20.25 6.15
C ARG A 131 -23.67 -20.04 6.92
N LEU A 132 -24.43 -19.00 6.61
CA LEU A 132 -25.77 -18.75 7.16
C LEU A 132 -26.89 -19.35 6.30
N ALA A 133 -26.59 -19.89 5.13
CA ALA A 133 -27.58 -20.47 4.24
C ALA A 133 -28.41 -21.54 4.95
N GLY A 134 -29.73 -21.46 4.78
CA GLY A 134 -30.70 -22.37 5.46
C GLY A 134 -31.10 -21.95 6.88
N LYS A 135 -30.48 -20.92 7.46
CA LYS A 135 -30.87 -20.38 8.77
C LYS A 135 -31.83 -19.20 8.62
N ARG A 136 -32.86 -19.13 9.41
CA ARG A 136 -33.73 -17.94 9.48
C ARG A 136 -33.01 -16.83 10.23
N VAL A 137 -32.62 -15.79 9.51
CA VAL A 137 -31.97 -14.61 10.07
C VAL A 137 -32.87 -13.40 9.84
N SER A 138 -33.19 -12.63 10.89
CA SER A 138 -34.00 -11.42 10.76
C SER A 138 -33.19 -10.29 10.09
N HIS A 139 -33.88 -9.37 9.41
CA HIS A 139 -33.25 -8.21 8.76
C HIS A 139 -32.35 -7.41 9.72
N LYS A 140 -32.85 -7.14 10.92
CA LYS A 140 -32.08 -6.45 11.97
C LYS A 140 -30.81 -7.21 12.40
N MET A 141 -30.84 -8.53 12.36
CA MET A 141 -29.62 -9.32 12.63
C MET A 141 -28.64 -9.24 11.47
N VAL A 142 -29.10 -9.23 10.23
CA VAL A 142 -28.26 -9.07 9.04
C VAL A 142 -27.51 -7.73 9.08
N GLU A 143 -28.20 -6.62 9.35
CA GLU A 143 -27.58 -5.30 9.49
C GLU A 143 -26.46 -5.29 10.54
N ARG A 144 -26.73 -5.88 11.71
CA ARG A 144 -25.74 -6.01 12.77
C ARG A 144 -24.55 -6.90 12.40
N LEU A 145 -24.81 -7.98 11.65
CA LEU A 145 -23.75 -8.87 11.18
C LEU A 145 -22.86 -8.19 10.14
N ILE A 146 -23.41 -7.35 9.26
CA ILE A 146 -22.62 -6.53 8.32
C ILE A 146 -21.69 -5.61 9.11
N ARG A 147 -22.22 -4.90 10.12
CA ARG A 147 -21.38 -4.06 10.97
C ARG A 147 -20.30 -4.86 11.72
N LEU A 148 -20.61 -6.07 12.16
CA LEU A 148 -19.62 -6.97 12.77
C LEU A 148 -18.52 -7.40 11.80
N VAL A 149 -18.84 -7.56 10.51
CA VAL A 149 -17.84 -7.85 9.48
C VAL A 149 -16.87 -6.71 9.38
N GLU A 150 -17.33 -5.46 9.30
CA GLU A 150 -16.50 -4.27 9.25
C GLU A 150 -15.53 -4.23 10.45
N LEU A 151 -16.06 -4.33 11.67
CA LEU A 151 -15.25 -4.32 12.90
C LEU A 151 -14.26 -5.48 12.98
N ALA A 152 -14.62 -6.66 12.51
CA ALA A 152 -13.74 -7.82 12.54
C ALA A 152 -12.62 -7.74 11.50
N VAL A 153 -12.91 -7.14 10.33
CA VAL A 153 -11.89 -6.86 9.31
C VAL A 153 -10.88 -5.87 9.87
N GLU A 154 -11.32 -4.72 10.40
CA GLU A 154 -10.43 -3.72 11.04
C GLU A 154 -9.60 -4.33 12.16
N ASN A 155 -10.22 -5.12 13.02
CA ASN A 155 -9.58 -5.78 14.14
C ASN A 155 -8.50 -6.79 13.69
N THR A 156 -8.76 -7.51 12.60
CA THR A 156 -7.80 -8.48 12.08
C THR A 156 -6.67 -7.80 11.32
N GLU A 157 -6.97 -6.75 10.55
CA GLU A 157 -5.96 -5.91 9.90
C GLU A 157 -4.99 -5.33 10.92
N GLU A 158 -5.50 -4.77 12.02
CA GLU A 158 -4.68 -4.19 13.07
C GLU A 158 -3.77 -5.22 13.72
N LYS A 159 -4.27 -6.43 13.98
CA LYS A 159 -3.46 -7.55 14.50
C LYS A 159 -2.37 -8.00 13.53
N CYS A 160 -2.61 -7.89 12.22
CA CYS A 160 -1.60 -8.21 11.22
C CYS A 160 -0.52 -7.13 11.13
N ARG A 161 -0.89 -5.84 11.30
CA ARG A 161 0.05 -4.70 11.27
C ARG A 161 0.88 -4.59 12.53
N ASN A 162 0.25 -4.73 13.67
CA ASN A 162 0.85 -4.54 15.00
C ASN A 162 0.67 -5.79 15.85
N PRO A 163 1.37 -6.89 15.56
CA PRO A 163 1.18 -8.15 16.27
C PRO A 163 1.57 -8.08 17.74
N GLU A 164 2.49 -7.18 18.12
CA GLU A 164 2.98 -7.03 19.49
C GLU A 164 2.03 -6.22 20.38
N ASN A 165 1.39 -5.20 19.85
CA ASN A 165 0.47 -4.35 20.60
C ASN A 165 -0.73 -3.88 19.74
N PRO A 166 -1.61 -4.80 19.32
CA PRO A 166 -2.73 -4.45 18.47
C PRO A 166 -3.77 -3.63 19.24
N ILE A 167 -4.13 -2.48 18.71
CA ILE A 167 -5.31 -1.72 19.15
C ILE A 167 -6.54 -2.40 18.55
N ALA A 168 -7.04 -3.40 19.24
CA ALA A 168 -8.07 -4.28 18.71
C ALA A 168 -9.35 -4.20 19.54
N TYR A 169 -10.50 -4.27 18.87
CA TYR A 169 -11.79 -4.34 19.55
C TYR A 169 -11.90 -5.65 20.36
N GLU A 170 -12.21 -5.51 21.63
CA GLU A 170 -12.63 -6.65 22.42
C GLU A 170 -14.08 -7.05 22.09
N PRO A 171 -14.49 -8.29 22.37
CA PRO A 171 -15.87 -8.72 22.14
C PRO A 171 -16.92 -7.84 22.82
N ILE A 172 -16.57 -7.21 23.94
CA ILE A 172 -17.46 -6.30 24.69
C ILE A 172 -17.63 -4.99 23.93
N ASP A 173 -16.58 -4.46 23.34
CA ASP A 173 -16.62 -3.22 22.58
C ASP A 173 -17.37 -3.43 21.26
N ALA A 174 -17.14 -4.54 20.59
CA ALA A 174 -17.92 -4.93 19.42
C ALA A 174 -19.43 -5.05 19.73
N ALA A 175 -19.80 -5.57 20.93
CA ALA A 175 -21.20 -5.63 21.35
C ALA A 175 -21.83 -4.24 21.55
N LYS A 176 -21.07 -3.29 22.13
CA LYS A 176 -21.49 -1.90 22.29
C LYS A 176 -21.69 -1.21 20.95
N GLU A 177 -20.74 -1.37 20.02
CA GLU A 177 -20.80 -0.77 18.69
C GLU A 177 -22.04 -1.20 17.88
N ILE A 178 -22.46 -2.45 17.98
CA ILE A 178 -23.68 -2.94 17.31
C ILE A 178 -24.97 -2.71 18.13
N GLY A 179 -24.85 -2.07 19.29
CA GLY A 179 -26.00 -1.76 20.16
C GLY A 179 -26.70 -2.99 20.71
N VAL A 180 -25.93 -3.97 21.24
CA VAL A 180 -26.47 -5.23 21.78
C VAL A 180 -26.04 -5.42 23.22
N ALA A 181 -27.02 -5.77 24.08
CA ALA A 181 -26.74 -6.13 25.48
C ALA A 181 -25.85 -7.39 25.56
N LEU A 182 -24.99 -7.46 26.57
CA LEU A 182 -24.00 -8.54 26.75
C LEU A 182 -24.59 -9.94 26.79
N ASN A 183 -25.78 -10.09 27.39
CA ASN A 183 -26.50 -11.38 27.43
C ASN A 183 -26.88 -11.82 26.00
N ASN A 184 -27.43 -10.90 25.21
CA ASN A 184 -27.80 -11.18 23.84
C ASN A 184 -26.53 -11.41 22.94
N TRP A 185 -25.46 -10.68 23.20
CA TRP A 185 -24.17 -10.91 22.55
C TRP A 185 -23.67 -12.34 22.74
N SER A 186 -23.62 -12.79 24.01
CA SER A 186 -23.09 -14.12 24.32
C SER A 186 -23.91 -15.25 23.67
N THR A 187 -25.21 -15.08 23.57
CA THR A 187 -26.13 -16.08 23.03
C THR A 187 -26.18 -16.09 21.51
N ASN A 188 -26.24 -14.90 20.88
CA ASN A 188 -26.60 -14.81 19.46
C ASN A 188 -25.47 -14.31 18.56
N TYR A 189 -24.47 -13.54 19.07
CA TYR A 189 -23.47 -12.88 18.22
C TYR A 189 -22.04 -13.40 18.41
N LYS A 190 -21.68 -13.90 19.57
CA LYS A 190 -20.34 -14.38 19.89
C LYS A 190 -19.84 -15.47 18.92
N SER A 191 -20.73 -16.39 18.53
CA SER A 191 -20.41 -17.44 17.56
C SER A 191 -20.13 -16.87 16.17
N HIS A 192 -20.90 -15.87 15.74
CA HIS A 192 -20.71 -15.18 14.47
C HIS A 192 -19.43 -14.34 14.45
N TRP A 193 -19.14 -13.62 15.53
CA TRP A 193 -17.87 -12.89 15.71
C TRP A 193 -16.66 -13.80 15.51
N ARG A 194 -16.64 -14.94 16.20
CA ARG A 194 -15.57 -15.94 16.03
C ARG A 194 -15.48 -16.50 14.61
N MET A 195 -16.63 -16.69 13.98
CA MET A 195 -16.71 -17.20 12.61
C MET A 195 -16.13 -16.18 11.61
N ILE A 196 -16.44 -14.90 11.76
CA ILE A 196 -15.93 -13.83 10.90
C ILE A 196 -14.40 -13.74 11.05
N HIS A 197 -13.89 -13.72 12.27
CA HIS A 197 -12.44 -13.74 12.51
C HIS A 197 -11.75 -14.96 11.89
N ARG A 198 -12.39 -16.11 11.90
CA ARG A 198 -11.86 -17.30 11.22
C ARG A 198 -11.78 -17.09 9.71
N ILE A 199 -12.82 -16.49 9.11
CA ILE A 199 -12.82 -16.18 7.66
C ILE A 199 -11.69 -15.20 7.32
N CYS A 200 -11.46 -14.18 8.14
CA CYS A 200 -10.35 -13.24 7.94
C CYS A 200 -8.98 -13.94 8.08
N ALA A 201 -8.82 -14.82 9.06
CA ALA A 201 -7.59 -15.60 9.24
C ALA A 201 -7.36 -16.60 8.09
N GLU A 202 -8.42 -17.25 7.59
CA GLU A 202 -8.36 -18.10 6.39
C GLU A 202 -7.96 -17.31 5.15
N LEU A 203 -8.42 -16.05 5.02
CA LEU A 203 -8.03 -15.16 3.94
C LEU A 203 -6.54 -14.79 4.04
N ASP A 204 -6.07 -14.41 5.22
CA ASP A 204 -4.67 -14.06 5.46
C ASP A 204 -3.74 -15.22 5.11
N ILE A 205 -3.96 -16.38 5.73
CA ILE A 205 -3.13 -17.57 5.52
C ILE A 205 -3.20 -18.02 4.05
N GLY A 206 -4.40 -18.01 3.44
CA GLY A 206 -4.57 -18.39 2.05
C GLY A 206 -3.84 -17.45 1.08
N SER A 207 -3.87 -16.14 1.35
CA SER A 207 -3.13 -15.16 0.54
C SER A 207 -1.62 -15.39 0.61
N LEU A 208 -1.09 -15.62 1.81
CA LEU A 208 0.34 -15.90 2.01
C LEU A 208 0.76 -17.24 1.38
N GLN A 209 -0.09 -18.27 1.46
CA GLN A 209 0.15 -19.55 0.79
C GLN A 209 0.22 -19.40 -0.72
N ASN A 210 -0.71 -18.64 -1.31
CA ASN A 210 -0.73 -18.39 -2.75
C ASN A 210 0.51 -17.63 -3.22
N ILE A 211 1.03 -16.71 -2.39
CA ILE A 211 2.30 -16.03 -2.67
C ILE A 211 3.45 -17.04 -2.67
N LEU A 212 3.53 -17.87 -1.63
CA LEU A 212 4.61 -18.84 -1.50
C LEU A 212 4.65 -19.80 -2.71
N VAL A 213 3.50 -20.40 -3.04
CA VAL A 213 3.39 -21.34 -4.17
C VAL A 213 3.79 -20.70 -5.49
N LYS A 214 3.51 -19.43 -5.71
CA LYS A 214 3.89 -18.71 -6.93
C LYS A 214 5.34 -18.23 -6.94
N CYS A 215 5.96 -18.07 -5.79
CA CYS A 215 7.38 -17.71 -5.69
C CYS A 215 8.30 -18.89 -5.90
N ASP A 216 7.85 -20.12 -5.58
CA ASP A 216 8.63 -21.35 -5.73
C ASP A 216 8.59 -21.92 -7.18
N LEU A 217 7.88 -21.24 -8.09
CA LEU A 217 7.80 -21.54 -9.53
C LEU A 217 8.68 -20.58 -10.35
#